data_e71a273a392a3fe588fd6fadbf65d211
#
_entry.id   e71a273a392a3fe588fd6fadbf65d211
#
_cell.length_a   1.000
_cell.length_b   1.000
_cell.length_c   1.000
_cell.angle_alpha   90.00
_cell.angle_beta   90.00
_cell.angle_gamma   90.00
#
_symmetry.space_group_name_H-M   'P 1'
#
loop_
_entity.id
_entity.type
_entity.pdbx_description
1 polymer ?
#
loop_
_entity_poly.entity_id
_entity_poly.type
_entity_poly.pdbx_seq_one_letter_code
_entity_poly.pdbx_strand_id
1 'polypeptide(L)'
;MAAKAWGTQQKAIEEVFFRNEAVSLCLLINRRARTMRVVDFRAGPTQTKRLLVLTLAQREGVDKAFTLVERDEVATWVKLGFAKEGNIPGFYKRSDAFLLGCAVPPPGRAKALERVVDEEGPSHSEMRLTVADAPGPVPMTAAQEVMERTIVTAKKHLKDFEKAVPTAKVAQVTETESRKAVASALRSGRALTAFEPFGRDAVRRYFVASARGGFELHASTETQACFGNAYLELLQAPRTDAEKLATIGALKAFCDLLLREEVVSCFSLAPSDDLAMATAFLHNGFRRTGLLHEHLVVGDQRKDAILWSRKLSNPSDE
;
A
#
# COMPACT_ATOMS: atom_id res chain seq x y z
N MET A 1 -20.81 -4.55 -40.61
CA MET A 1 -20.67 -4.21 -39.17
C MET A 1 -19.85 -5.31 -38.52
N ALA A 2 -18.59 -5.06 -38.23
CA ALA A 2 -17.67 -6.05 -37.65
C ALA A 2 -17.86 -6.08 -36.13
N ALA A 3 -18.24 -7.26 -35.62
CA ALA A 3 -18.30 -7.52 -34.17
C ALA A 3 -16.90 -7.40 -33.61
N LYS A 4 -16.68 -6.41 -32.71
CA LYS A 4 -15.49 -6.32 -31.90
C LYS A 4 -15.40 -7.56 -31.02
N ALA A 5 -14.41 -8.41 -31.27
CA ALA A 5 -14.04 -9.51 -30.39
C ALA A 5 -13.73 -8.93 -29.02
N TRP A 6 -14.43 -9.41 -28.00
CA TRP A 6 -14.17 -9.08 -26.59
C TRP A 6 -12.82 -9.69 -26.22
N GLY A 7 -11.88 -8.79 -26.00
CA GLY A 7 -10.49 -9.09 -25.80
C GLY A 7 -10.22 -9.94 -24.57
N THR A 8 -9.18 -10.72 -24.70
CA THR A 8 -8.38 -11.34 -23.65
C THR A 8 -8.32 -10.46 -22.40
N GLN A 9 -8.72 -11.02 -21.25
CA GLN A 9 -8.59 -10.37 -19.94
C GLN A 9 -7.13 -9.93 -19.76
N GLN A 10 -6.87 -8.63 -19.93
CA GLN A 10 -5.58 -8.05 -19.58
C GLN A 10 -5.36 -8.33 -18.10
N LYS A 11 -4.22 -8.95 -17.75
CA LYS A 11 -3.79 -9.06 -16.36
C LYS A 11 -3.83 -7.65 -15.77
N ALA A 12 -4.41 -7.51 -14.58
CA ALA A 12 -4.51 -6.22 -13.89
C ALA A 12 -3.13 -5.58 -13.68
N ILE A 13 -2.08 -6.39 -13.67
CA ILE A 13 -0.68 -5.97 -13.52
C ILE A 13 0.14 -6.59 -14.64
N GLU A 14 0.94 -5.74 -15.25
CA GLU A 14 1.93 -6.08 -16.25
C GLU A 14 3.31 -6.08 -15.59
N GLU A 15 4.06 -7.15 -15.80
CA GLU A 15 5.44 -7.30 -15.32
C GLU A 15 6.40 -7.02 -16.47
N VAL A 16 7.27 -6.03 -16.29
CA VAL A 16 8.26 -5.62 -17.28
C VAL A 16 9.65 -5.73 -16.68
N PHE A 17 10.50 -6.53 -17.32
CA PHE A 17 11.91 -6.63 -16.97
C PHE A 17 12.74 -5.70 -17.83
N PHE A 18 13.61 -4.96 -17.16
CA PHE A 18 14.61 -4.14 -17.81
C PHE A 18 15.99 -4.49 -17.27
N ARG A 19 16.91 -4.85 -18.16
CA ARG A 19 18.27 -5.19 -17.80
C ARG A 19 19.27 -4.67 -18.82
N ASN A 20 20.27 -3.95 -18.31
CA ASN A 20 21.48 -3.56 -19.03
C ASN A 20 22.68 -3.63 -18.09
N GLU A 21 23.85 -3.13 -18.53
CA GLU A 21 25.08 -3.14 -17.73
C GLU A 21 24.96 -2.33 -16.43
N ALA A 22 24.18 -1.24 -16.42
CA ALA A 22 24.04 -0.32 -15.30
C ALA A 22 22.82 -0.59 -14.42
N VAL A 23 21.75 -1.18 -14.96
CA VAL A 23 20.44 -1.27 -14.30
C VAL A 23 19.83 -2.66 -14.51
N SER A 24 19.25 -3.23 -13.45
CA SER A 24 18.47 -4.47 -13.51
C SER A 24 17.22 -4.30 -12.65
N LEU A 25 16.07 -4.07 -13.30
CA LEU A 25 14.80 -3.77 -12.65
C LEU A 25 13.71 -4.73 -13.11
N CYS A 26 12.78 -5.01 -12.19
CA CYS A 26 11.46 -5.52 -12.50
C CYS A 26 10.44 -4.45 -12.14
N LEU A 27 9.56 -4.11 -13.07
CA LEU A 27 8.52 -3.10 -12.91
C LEU A 27 7.16 -3.80 -12.95
N LEU A 28 6.38 -3.63 -11.89
CA LEU A 28 5.01 -4.11 -11.80
C LEU A 28 4.09 -2.92 -12.07
N ILE A 29 3.50 -2.87 -13.25
CA ILE A 29 2.67 -1.75 -13.71
C ILE A 29 1.21 -2.09 -13.46
N ASN A 30 0.56 -1.34 -12.59
CA ASN A 30 -0.88 -1.38 -12.39
C ASN A 30 -1.53 -0.25 -13.19
N ARG A 31 -2.10 -0.60 -14.34
CA ARG A 31 -2.72 0.39 -15.24
C ARG A 31 -3.99 1.00 -14.67
N ARG A 32 -4.69 0.27 -13.82
CA ARG A 32 -5.93 0.75 -13.21
C ARG A 32 -5.64 1.76 -12.11
N ALA A 33 -4.74 1.43 -11.18
CA ALA A 33 -4.33 2.34 -10.13
C ALA A 33 -3.35 3.40 -10.63
N ARG A 34 -2.87 3.26 -11.88
CA ARG A 34 -1.82 4.11 -12.47
C ARG A 34 -0.61 4.21 -11.56
N THR A 35 -0.23 3.05 -10.99
CA THR A 35 0.94 2.90 -10.11
C THR A 35 1.96 1.96 -10.72
N MET A 36 3.22 2.14 -10.37
CA MET A 36 4.31 1.27 -10.77
C MET A 36 5.16 0.91 -9.56
N ARG A 37 5.22 -0.37 -9.21
CA ARG A 37 6.18 -0.84 -8.23
C ARG A 37 7.52 -1.15 -8.90
N VAL A 38 8.58 -0.63 -8.32
CA VAL A 38 9.95 -0.88 -8.77
C VAL A 38 10.59 -1.91 -7.85
N VAL A 39 11.08 -3.00 -8.41
CA VAL A 39 11.91 -3.99 -7.74
C VAL A 39 13.31 -3.91 -8.35
N ASP A 40 14.29 -3.57 -7.54
CA ASP A 40 15.68 -3.37 -7.96
C ASP A 40 16.53 -4.59 -7.61
N PHE A 41 17.26 -5.10 -8.57
CA PHE A 41 18.20 -6.22 -8.39
C PHE A 41 19.66 -5.77 -8.37
N ARG A 42 19.91 -4.48 -8.53
CA ARG A 42 21.24 -3.87 -8.44
C ARG A 42 21.20 -2.65 -7.53
N ALA A 43 21.86 -2.74 -6.40
CA ALA A 43 22.03 -1.62 -5.50
C ALA A 43 22.77 -0.44 -6.17
N GLY A 44 22.52 0.77 -5.63
CA GLY A 44 23.23 1.98 -5.99
C GLY A 44 22.36 3.05 -6.67
N PRO A 45 22.62 4.33 -6.33
CA PRO A 45 21.91 5.48 -6.91
C PRO A 45 22.61 5.85 -8.22
N THR A 46 22.00 5.51 -9.35
CA THR A 46 22.49 5.98 -10.65
C THR A 46 21.45 6.89 -11.30
N GLN A 47 21.90 7.98 -11.90
CA GLN A 47 21.05 8.91 -12.67
C GLN A 47 20.28 8.16 -13.76
N THR A 48 20.94 7.22 -14.42
CA THR A 48 20.32 6.33 -15.41
C THR A 48 19.13 5.57 -14.87
N LYS A 49 19.20 5.05 -13.63
CA LYS A 49 18.07 4.35 -12.98
C LYS A 49 16.88 5.28 -12.76
N ARG A 50 17.13 6.50 -12.27
CA ARG A 50 16.08 7.51 -12.07
C ARG A 50 15.39 7.86 -13.37
N LEU A 51 16.15 8.22 -14.39
CA LEU A 51 15.64 8.59 -15.71
C LEU A 51 14.82 7.45 -16.33
N LEU A 52 15.33 6.22 -16.24
CA LEU A 52 14.62 5.04 -16.75
C LEU A 52 13.28 4.85 -16.07
N VAL A 53 13.24 4.87 -14.73
CA VAL A 53 12.01 4.68 -13.95
C VAL A 53 10.99 5.75 -14.29
N LEU A 54 11.38 7.02 -14.30
CA LEU A 54 10.48 8.14 -14.60
C LEU A 54 10.01 8.14 -16.06
N THR A 55 10.90 7.87 -17.02
CA THR A 55 10.55 7.81 -18.44
C THR A 55 9.55 6.68 -18.73
N LEU A 56 9.80 5.48 -18.14
CA LEU A 56 8.88 4.36 -18.29
C LEU A 56 7.54 4.65 -17.62
N ALA A 57 7.54 5.20 -16.41
CA ALA A 57 6.32 5.58 -15.71
C ALA A 57 5.48 6.59 -16.52
N GLN A 58 6.11 7.61 -17.11
CA GLN A 58 5.43 8.57 -17.97
C GLN A 58 4.88 7.95 -19.24
N ARG A 59 5.67 7.09 -19.92
CA ARG A 59 5.25 6.39 -21.13
C ARG A 59 4.05 5.49 -20.87
N GLU A 60 4.01 4.82 -19.73
CA GLU A 60 2.94 3.91 -19.33
C GLU A 60 1.74 4.61 -18.67
N GLY A 61 1.76 5.95 -18.57
CA GLY A 61 0.69 6.73 -17.96
C GLY A 61 0.53 6.51 -16.45
N VAL A 62 1.64 6.24 -15.77
CA VAL A 62 1.70 6.05 -14.32
C VAL A 62 1.80 7.40 -13.62
N ASP A 63 1.03 7.60 -12.54
CA ASP A 63 1.08 8.81 -11.72
C ASP A 63 2.01 8.67 -10.53
N LYS A 64 2.22 7.44 -10.05
CA LYS A 64 3.05 7.16 -8.87
C LYS A 64 3.91 5.93 -9.07
N ALA A 65 5.21 6.10 -8.86
CA ALA A 65 6.13 4.99 -8.68
C ALA A 65 6.38 4.75 -7.18
N PHE A 66 6.56 3.50 -6.76
CA PHE A 66 6.92 3.17 -5.39
C PHE A 66 7.83 1.95 -5.34
N THR A 67 8.56 1.82 -4.25
CA THR A 67 9.43 0.67 -3.99
C THR A 67 9.35 0.24 -2.54
N LEU A 68 9.75 -0.98 -2.27
CA LEU A 68 9.85 -1.57 -0.94
C LEU A 68 11.28 -2.06 -0.75
N VAL A 69 11.97 -1.53 0.25
CA VAL A 69 13.41 -1.72 0.43
C VAL A 69 13.79 -1.95 1.88
N GLU A 70 14.97 -2.49 2.14
CA GLU A 70 15.56 -2.56 3.47
C GLU A 70 16.13 -1.20 3.90
N ARG A 71 16.50 -1.09 5.19
CA ARG A 71 16.94 0.18 5.80
C ARG A 71 18.15 0.81 5.13
N ASP A 72 19.12 0.00 4.74
CA ASP A 72 20.38 0.42 4.12
C ASP A 72 20.18 1.01 2.72
N GLU A 73 19.13 0.58 2.01
CA GLU A 73 18.80 1.09 0.68
C GLU A 73 17.98 2.38 0.68
N VAL A 74 17.38 2.77 1.83
CA VAL A 74 16.51 3.96 1.92
C VAL A 74 17.22 5.21 1.41
N ALA A 75 18.48 5.45 1.84
CA ALA A 75 19.24 6.63 1.43
C ALA A 75 19.49 6.67 -0.10
N THR A 76 19.68 5.50 -0.71
CA THR A 76 19.83 5.34 -2.16
C THR A 76 18.59 5.82 -2.90
N TRP A 77 17.42 5.35 -2.47
CA TRP A 77 16.15 5.70 -3.11
C TRP A 77 15.74 7.15 -2.86
N VAL A 78 16.07 7.71 -1.70
CA VAL A 78 15.88 9.15 -1.44
C VAL A 78 16.71 10.00 -2.41
N LYS A 79 17.97 9.63 -2.70
CA LYS A 79 18.80 10.30 -3.72
C LYS A 79 18.21 10.17 -5.13
N LEU A 80 17.42 9.14 -5.40
CA LEU A 80 16.68 8.96 -6.64
C LEU A 80 15.35 9.75 -6.69
N GLY A 81 15.04 10.56 -5.66
CA GLY A 81 13.86 11.40 -5.59
C GLY A 81 12.61 10.74 -5.03
N PHE A 82 12.77 9.56 -4.39
CA PHE A 82 11.68 8.91 -3.66
C PHE A 82 11.60 9.45 -2.22
N ALA A 83 10.40 9.66 -1.72
CA ALA A 83 10.16 10.03 -0.33
C ALA A 83 9.76 8.79 0.49
N LYS A 84 10.23 8.71 1.73
CA LYS A 84 9.81 7.67 2.65
C LYS A 84 8.35 7.93 3.08
N GLU A 85 7.46 6.98 2.80
CA GLU A 85 6.03 7.09 3.11
C GLU A 85 5.59 6.18 4.26
N GLY A 86 6.35 5.13 4.55
CA GLY A 86 6.01 4.23 5.66
C GLY A 86 7.01 3.11 5.87
N ASN A 87 6.71 2.26 6.85
CA ASN A 87 7.45 1.02 7.06
C ASN A 87 6.52 -0.12 7.45
N ILE A 88 6.90 -1.34 7.11
CA ILE A 88 6.21 -2.58 7.47
C ILE A 88 7.13 -3.33 8.43
N PRO A 89 6.83 -3.31 9.75
CA PRO A 89 7.65 -3.98 10.75
C PRO A 89 7.70 -5.49 10.53
N GLY A 90 8.91 -6.06 10.60
CA GLY A 90 9.12 -7.49 10.47
C GLY A 90 8.79 -8.07 9.10
N PHE A 91 8.76 -7.26 8.04
CA PHE A 91 8.44 -7.71 6.68
C PHE A 91 9.36 -8.83 6.22
N TYR A 92 10.66 -8.72 6.46
CA TYR A 92 11.67 -9.73 6.13
C TYR A 92 11.97 -10.67 7.32
N LYS A 93 10.97 -10.99 8.16
CA LYS A 93 11.08 -11.72 9.44
C LYS A 93 11.88 -10.96 10.51
N ARG A 94 13.13 -10.63 10.25
CA ARG A 94 14.06 -10.00 11.22
C ARG A 94 14.30 -8.52 10.98
N SER A 95 13.97 -8.03 9.78
CA SER A 95 14.11 -6.60 9.43
C SER A 95 12.80 -6.02 8.89
N ASP A 96 12.69 -4.70 8.99
CA ASP A 96 11.56 -3.95 8.47
C ASP A 96 11.75 -3.65 6.98
N ALA A 97 10.64 -3.59 6.25
CA ALA A 97 10.65 -3.00 4.93
C ALA A 97 10.24 -1.52 5.00
N PHE A 98 10.87 -0.70 4.20
CA PHE A 98 10.55 0.72 4.04
C PHE A 98 9.89 0.96 2.69
N LEU A 99 8.73 1.60 2.73
CA LEU A 99 7.97 1.95 1.55
C LEU A 99 8.29 3.38 1.15
N LEU A 100 8.81 3.55 -0.06
CA LEU A 100 9.14 4.85 -0.61
C LEU A 100 8.33 5.09 -1.88
N GLY A 101 7.81 6.32 -2.03
CA GLY A 101 6.98 6.74 -3.15
C GLY A 101 7.56 7.94 -3.88
N CYS A 102 7.26 8.03 -5.16
CA CYS A 102 7.61 9.15 -6.01
C CYS A 102 6.43 9.48 -6.92
N ALA A 103 5.94 10.73 -6.86
CA ALA A 103 4.98 11.21 -7.84
C ALA A 103 5.67 11.35 -9.20
N VAL A 104 5.01 10.87 -10.25
CA VAL A 104 5.54 10.95 -11.62
C VAL A 104 5.09 12.28 -12.23
N PRO A 105 6.02 13.19 -12.58
CA PRO A 105 5.66 14.46 -13.15
C PRO A 105 5.05 14.27 -14.55
N PRO A 106 4.10 15.13 -14.95
CA PRO A 106 3.51 15.07 -16.27
C PRO A 106 4.58 15.28 -17.38
N PRO A 107 4.35 14.73 -18.58
CA PRO A 107 5.26 14.89 -19.70
C PRO A 107 5.59 16.37 -19.97
N GLY A 108 6.87 16.72 -20.13
CA GLY A 108 7.35 18.09 -20.34
C GLY A 108 7.92 18.76 -19.10
N ARG A 109 7.51 18.41 -17.90
CA ARG A 109 8.07 18.96 -16.65
C ARG A 109 9.35 18.27 -16.21
N ALA A 110 9.60 17.06 -16.68
CA ALA A 110 10.84 16.32 -16.40
C ALA A 110 12.09 17.03 -16.94
N LYS A 111 12.00 17.66 -18.10
CA LYS A 111 13.13 18.44 -18.69
C LYS A 111 13.51 19.68 -17.88
N ALA A 112 12.56 20.25 -17.11
CA ALA A 112 12.87 21.40 -16.24
C ALA A 112 13.62 20.96 -14.97
N LEU A 113 13.37 19.74 -14.48
CA LEU A 113 14.07 19.19 -13.31
C LEU A 113 15.52 18.75 -13.64
N GLU A 114 15.79 18.32 -14.88
CA GLU A 114 17.15 18.02 -15.32
C GLU A 114 18.06 19.26 -15.31
N ARG A 115 17.55 20.43 -15.70
CA ARG A 115 18.31 21.69 -15.71
C ARG A 115 18.67 22.21 -14.33
N VAL A 116 17.87 21.97 -13.32
CA VAL A 116 18.12 22.45 -11.95
C VAL A 116 19.19 21.60 -11.24
N VAL A 117 19.38 20.35 -11.63
CA VAL A 117 20.37 19.45 -11.01
C VAL A 117 21.77 19.66 -11.56
N ASP A 118 21.90 20.18 -12.78
CA ASP A 118 23.20 20.44 -13.42
C ASP A 118 23.83 21.78 -12.99
N GLU A 119 23.05 22.74 -12.41
CA GLU A 119 23.53 24.05 -12.00
C GLU A 119 23.96 24.13 -10.53
N GLU A 120 23.62 23.18 -9.67
CA GLU A 120 24.05 23.14 -8.27
C GLU A 120 25.01 21.99 -8.01
N GLY A 121 26.25 22.08 -8.46
CA GLY A 121 27.35 21.30 -7.92
C GLY A 121 27.51 21.62 -6.42
N PRO A 122 27.68 20.61 -5.52
CA PRO A 122 27.85 20.88 -4.11
C PRO A 122 29.14 21.69 -3.88
N SER A 123 28.99 22.96 -3.59
CA SER A 123 30.01 23.74 -2.95
C SER A 123 30.24 23.16 -1.55
N HIS A 124 31.40 22.57 -1.35
CA HIS A 124 31.90 22.18 -0.03
C HIS A 124 32.15 23.42 0.82
N SER A 125 31.10 23.94 1.40
CA SER A 125 31.18 24.89 2.50
C SER A 125 30.74 24.15 3.76
N GLU A 126 31.69 23.82 4.61
CA GLU A 126 31.45 23.24 5.94
C GLU A 126 30.56 24.20 6.75
N MET A 127 29.26 23.96 6.74
CA MET A 127 28.33 24.66 7.60
C MET A 127 28.36 23.99 8.97
N ARG A 128 29.16 24.56 9.90
CA ARG A 128 29.03 24.27 11.34
C ARG A 128 27.62 24.65 11.77
N LEU A 129 26.76 23.63 11.91
CA LEU A 129 25.46 23.79 12.57
C LEU A 129 25.69 24.11 14.04
N THR A 130 25.46 25.35 14.44
CA THR A 130 25.34 25.72 15.85
C THR A 130 23.98 25.21 16.36
N VAL A 131 23.97 24.70 17.59
CA VAL A 131 22.82 24.07 18.26
C VAL A 131 21.59 24.99 18.42
N ALA A 132 21.70 26.26 18.02
CA ALA A 132 20.64 27.27 18.11
C ALA A 132 19.61 27.24 16.96
N ASP A 133 19.86 26.55 15.88
CA ASP A 133 18.99 26.51 14.67
C ASP A 133 18.34 25.13 14.48
N ALA A 134 17.80 24.53 15.54
CA ALA A 134 16.90 23.39 15.35
C ALA A 134 15.66 23.90 14.58
N PRO A 135 15.36 23.39 13.37
CA PRO A 135 14.18 23.80 12.65
C PRO A 135 12.95 23.54 13.53
N GLY A 136 12.12 24.57 13.67
CA GLY A 136 10.83 24.42 14.37
C GLY A 136 10.02 23.27 13.79
N PRO A 137 8.96 22.81 14.47
CA PRO A 137 8.16 21.68 14.02
C PRO A 137 7.69 21.94 12.59
N VAL A 138 8.06 21.02 11.69
CA VAL A 138 7.61 21.08 10.27
C VAL A 138 6.09 21.05 10.25
N PRO A 139 5.40 22.02 9.63
CA PRO A 139 3.95 22.05 9.59
C PRO A 139 3.43 20.77 8.90
N MET A 140 2.36 20.20 9.45
CA MET A 140 1.72 19.02 8.86
C MET A 140 1.14 19.37 7.49
N THR A 141 1.24 18.43 6.57
CA THR A 141 0.56 18.56 5.28
C THR A 141 -0.95 18.34 5.45
N ALA A 142 -1.75 18.85 4.52
CA ALA A 142 -3.21 18.63 4.54
C ALA A 142 -3.58 17.15 4.61
N ALA A 143 -2.82 16.28 3.94
CA ALA A 143 -2.99 14.83 4.00
C ALA A 143 -2.75 14.26 5.41
N GLN A 144 -1.71 14.73 6.07
CA GLN A 144 -1.40 14.35 7.46
C GLN A 144 -2.49 14.83 8.43
N GLU A 145 -3.04 16.02 8.23
CA GLU A 145 -4.13 16.55 9.05
C GLU A 145 -5.40 15.71 8.92
N VAL A 146 -5.79 15.32 7.70
CA VAL A 146 -6.93 14.44 7.44
C VAL A 146 -6.74 13.11 8.15
N MET A 147 -5.59 12.48 7.96
CA MET A 147 -5.25 11.21 8.60
C MET A 147 -5.28 11.31 10.14
N GLU A 148 -4.65 12.31 10.74
CA GLU A 148 -4.64 12.47 12.20
C GLU A 148 -6.06 12.70 12.75
N ARG A 149 -6.88 13.51 12.08
CA ARG A 149 -8.29 13.72 12.45
C ARG A 149 -9.08 12.41 12.41
N THR A 150 -8.90 11.63 11.35
CA THR A 150 -9.54 10.32 11.21
C THR A 150 -9.13 9.37 12.33
N ILE A 151 -7.84 9.28 12.65
CA ILE A 151 -7.32 8.42 13.72
C ILE A 151 -7.80 8.86 15.10
N VAL A 152 -7.76 10.16 15.40
CA VAL A 152 -8.25 10.69 16.68
C VAL A 152 -9.73 10.39 16.87
N THR A 153 -10.54 10.57 15.81
CA THR A 153 -11.97 10.26 15.84
C THR A 153 -12.19 8.75 16.00
N ALA A 154 -11.49 7.92 15.25
CA ALA A 154 -11.58 6.47 15.35
C ALA A 154 -11.25 5.95 16.77
N LYS A 155 -10.23 6.51 17.41
CA LYS A 155 -9.88 6.16 18.80
C LYS A 155 -11.00 6.49 19.80
N LYS A 156 -11.75 7.57 19.58
CA LYS A 156 -12.92 7.90 20.44
C LYS A 156 -14.03 6.89 20.29
N HIS A 157 -14.25 6.39 19.06
CA HIS A 157 -15.28 5.40 18.78
C HIS A 157 -14.95 3.96 19.23
N LEU A 158 -13.69 3.65 19.59
CA LEU A 158 -13.31 2.30 20.01
C LEU A 158 -14.16 1.77 21.17
N LYS A 159 -14.48 2.63 22.15
CA LYS A 159 -15.26 2.26 23.33
C LYS A 159 -16.69 1.88 23.00
N ASP A 160 -17.24 2.44 21.94
CA ASP A 160 -18.63 2.19 21.52
C ASP A 160 -18.81 0.76 20.99
N PHE A 161 -17.71 0.13 20.53
CA PHE A 161 -17.73 -1.16 19.87
C PHE A 161 -17.20 -2.34 20.71
N GLU A 162 -16.65 -2.10 21.91
CA GLU A 162 -16.00 -3.14 22.73
C GLU A 162 -16.91 -4.33 23.07
N LYS A 163 -18.22 -4.12 23.22
CA LYS A 163 -19.17 -5.13 23.73
C LYS A 163 -20.03 -5.81 22.67
N ALA A 164 -20.00 -5.38 21.44
CA ALA A 164 -20.98 -5.76 20.42
C ALA A 164 -20.39 -6.42 19.16
N VAL A 165 -19.09 -6.73 19.15
CA VAL A 165 -18.43 -7.27 17.95
C VAL A 165 -18.92 -8.68 17.65
N PRO A 166 -19.57 -8.93 16.51
CA PRO A 166 -20.06 -10.24 16.14
C PRO A 166 -18.89 -11.16 15.77
N THR A 167 -19.05 -12.45 16.07
CA THR A 167 -18.14 -13.48 15.55
C THR A 167 -18.36 -13.63 14.06
N ALA A 168 -17.29 -13.53 13.29
CA ALA A 168 -17.30 -13.78 11.85
C ALA A 168 -16.68 -15.15 11.53
N LYS A 169 -17.17 -15.79 10.47
CA LYS A 169 -16.59 -17.02 9.90
C LYS A 169 -15.88 -16.63 8.60
N VAL A 170 -14.65 -17.10 8.44
CA VAL A 170 -13.87 -16.90 7.21
C VAL A 170 -13.90 -18.19 6.41
N ALA A 171 -14.25 -18.08 5.14
CA ALA A 171 -14.19 -19.17 4.16
C ALA A 171 -13.34 -18.73 2.96
N GLN A 172 -12.54 -19.64 2.44
CA GLN A 172 -11.83 -19.42 1.20
C GLN A 172 -12.81 -19.52 0.03
N VAL A 173 -12.67 -18.63 -0.93
CA VAL A 173 -13.48 -18.58 -2.14
C VAL A 173 -12.59 -18.55 -3.38
N THR A 174 -13.18 -18.73 -4.52
CA THR A 174 -12.45 -18.65 -5.79
C THR A 174 -12.15 -17.19 -6.19
N GLU A 175 -11.13 -17.00 -6.99
CA GLU A 175 -10.84 -15.69 -7.59
C GLU A 175 -12.05 -15.14 -8.37
N THR A 176 -12.76 -16.02 -9.09
CA THR A 176 -13.94 -15.65 -9.88
C THR A 176 -15.07 -15.10 -9.00
N GLU A 177 -15.35 -15.72 -7.86
CA GLU A 177 -16.34 -15.24 -6.89
C GLU A 177 -15.95 -13.89 -6.33
N SER A 178 -14.68 -13.74 -5.91
CA SER A 178 -14.17 -12.48 -5.39
C SER A 178 -14.21 -11.36 -6.44
N ARG A 179 -13.86 -11.63 -7.69
CA ARG A 179 -13.97 -10.65 -8.79
C ARG A 179 -15.40 -10.21 -9.03
N LYS A 180 -16.38 -11.11 -8.95
CA LYS A 180 -17.81 -10.76 -9.03
C LYS A 180 -18.23 -9.85 -7.87
N ALA A 181 -17.78 -10.14 -6.65
CA ALA A 181 -18.05 -9.31 -5.48
C ALA A 181 -17.44 -7.91 -5.61
N VAL A 182 -16.18 -7.78 -6.08
CA VAL A 182 -15.54 -6.49 -6.36
C VAL A 182 -16.30 -5.73 -7.45
N ALA A 183 -16.69 -6.37 -8.53
CA ALA A 183 -17.47 -5.72 -9.59
C ALA A 183 -18.83 -5.21 -9.08
N SER A 184 -19.47 -5.94 -8.17
CA SER A 184 -20.69 -5.48 -7.50
C SER A 184 -20.43 -4.30 -6.56
N ALA A 185 -19.35 -4.37 -5.76
CA ALA A 185 -18.94 -3.29 -4.86
C ALA A 185 -18.58 -2.01 -5.64
N LEU A 186 -17.93 -2.12 -6.80
CA LEU A 186 -17.63 -1.01 -7.70
C LEU A 186 -18.92 -0.33 -8.18
N ARG A 187 -19.89 -1.11 -8.69
CA ARG A 187 -21.18 -0.54 -9.15
C ARG A 187 -21.96 0.17 -8.05
N SER A 188 -21.81 -0.29 -6.80
CA SER A 188 -22.47 0.33 -5.63
C SER A 188 -21.64 1.41 -4.96
N GLY A 189 -20.46 1.77 -5.50
CA GLY A 189 -19.54 2.75 -4.92
C GLY A 189 -18.97 2.33 -3.55
N ARG A 190 -18.81 1.03 -3.30
CA ARG A 190 -18.33 0.46 -2.04
C ARG A 190 -16.92 -0.17 -2.13
N ALA A 191 -16.40 -0.34 -3.33
CA ALA A 191 -15.10 -0.98 -3.51
C ALA A 191 -13.99 -0.10 -2.95
N LEU A 192 -13.16 -0.68 -2.08
CA LEU A 192 -11.95 -0.05 -1.56
C LEU A 192 -10.76 -0.25 -2.50
N THR A 193 -10.77 -1.33 -3.25
CA THR A 193 -9.67 -1.74 -4.11
C THR A 193 -10.16 -2.69 -5.20
N ALA A 194 -9.26 -3.05 -6.10
CA ALA A 194 -9.53 -3.92 -7.23
C ALA A 194 -8.58 -5.11 -7.34
N PHE A 195 -8.14 -5.65 -6.22
CA PHE A 195 -7.13 -6.70 -6.16
C PHE A 195 -5.79 -6.27 -6.75
N GLU A 196 -5.13 -5.34 -6.08
CA GLU A 196 -3.81 -4.88 -6.47
C GLU A 196 -2.75 -5.79 -5.84
N PRO A 197 -1.97 -6.57 -6.60
CA PRO A 197 -0.85 -7.32 -6.04
C PRO A 197 0.15 -6.36 -5.44
N PHE A 198 0.53 -6.65 -4.20
CA PHE A 198 1.55 -5.88 -3.51
C PHE A 198 2.95 -6.46 -3.77
N GLY A 199 3.06 -7.78 -3.84
CA GLY A 199 4.30 -8.51 -4.01
C GLY A 199 4.51 -9.10 -5.40
N ARG A 200 5.75 -9.47 -5.66
CA ARG A 200 6.13 -10.36 -6.74
C ARG A 200 6.24 -11.79 -6.19
N ASP A 201 5.85 -12.76 -7.00
CA ASP A 201 5.94 -14.18 -6.66
C ASP A 201 5.19 -14.56 -5.36
N ALA A 202 4.17 -13.77 -4.99
CA ALA A 202 3.37 -14.02 -3.82
C ALA A 202 2.20 -14.97 -4.14
N VAL A 203 1.86 -15.81 -3.15
CA VAL A 203 0.67 -16.64 -3.21
C VAL A 203 -0.54 -15.80 -2.81
N ARG A 204 -1.46 -15.61 -3.75
CA ARG A 204 -2.70 -14.89 -3.49
C ARG A 204 -3.85 -15.85 -3.24
N ARG A 205 -4.61 -15.60 -2.18
CA ARG A 205 -5.81 -16.34 -1.82
C ARG A 205 -6.96 -15.37 -1.58
N TYR A 206 -8.17 -15.84 -1.83
CA TYR A 206 -9.38 -15.04 -1.74
C TYR A 206 -10.30 -15.60 -0.68
N PHE A 207 -10.95 -14.73 0.07
CA PHE A 207 -11.77 -15.09 1.22
C PHE A 207 -13.03 -14.24 1.29
N VAL A 208 -14.03 -14.82 1.94
CA VAL A 208 -15.20 -14.12 2.43
C VAL A 208 -15.31 -14.31 3.94
N ALA A 209 -15.51 -13.20 4.66
CA ALA A 209 -15.87 -13.22 6.06
C ALA A 209 -17.34 -12.89 6.19
N SER A 210 -18.12 -13.83 6.75
CA SER A 210 -19.56 -13.69 6.95
C SER A 210 -19.87 -13.52 8.43
N ALA A 211 -20.71 -12.54 8.76
CA ALA A 211 -21.21 -12.28 10.11
C ALA A 211 -22.74 -12.38 10.15
N ARG A 212 -23.31 -12.46 11.35
CA ARG A 212 -24.78 -12.41 11.53
C ARG A 212 -25.34 -11.11 10.92
N GLY A 213 -26.51 -11.20 10.27
CA GLY A 213 -27.14 -10.07 9.59
C GLY A 213 -26.85 -9.99 8.09
N GLY A 214 -26.17 -10.99 7.51
CA GLY A 214 -26.00 -11.12 6.06
C GLY A 214 -24.91 -10.23 5.47
N PHE A 215 -24.09 -9.55 6.27
CA PHE A 215 -22.94 -8.80 5.78
C PHE A 215 -21.79 -9.76 5.44
N GLU A 216 -21.27 -9.63 4.24
CA GLU A 216 -20.11 -10.34 3.76
C GLU A 216 -19.00 -9.36 3.42
N LEU A 217 -17.82 -9.59 3.98
CA LEU A 217 -16.62 -8.84 3.66
C LEU A 217 -15.69 -9.73 2.82
N HIS A 218 -15.55 -9.37 1.56
CA HIS A 218 -14.58 -10.01 0.69
C HIS A 218 -13.19 -9.42 0.93
N ALA A 219 -12.18 -10.30 0.93
CA ALA A 219 -10.79 -9.95 1.12
C ALA A 219 -9.88 -10.83 0.27
N SER A 220 -8.66 -10.37 0.02
CA SER A 220 -7.57 -11.22 -0.44
C SER A 220 -6.41 -11.17 0.53
N THR A 221 -5.66 -12.25 0.61
CA THR A 221 -4.36 -12.27 1.26
C THR A 221 -3.29 -12.56 0.23
N GLU A 222 -2.16 -11.89 0.38
CA GLU A 222 -0.98 -12.13 -0.42
C GLU A 222 0.18 -12.46 0.52
N THR A 223 0.69 -13.67 0.44
CA THR A 223 1.74 -14.18 1.31
C THR A 223 2.99 -14.54 0.53
N GLN A 224 4.14 -14.26 1.11
CA GLN A 224 5.44 -14.72 0.64
C GLN A 224 6.03 -15.63 1.72
N ALA A 225 6.13 -16.93 1.42
CA ALA A 225 6.54 -17.94 2.40
C ALA A 225 7.91 -17.65 3.03
N CYS A 226 8.85 -17.11 2.25
CA CYS A 226 10.21 -16.78 2.74
C CYS A 226 10.22 -15.61 3.75
N PHE A 227 9.21 -14.73 3.77
CA PHE A 227 9.22 -13.52 4.58
C PHE A 227 8.31 -13.58 5.80
N GLY A 228 7.36 -14.53 5.87
CA GLY A 228 6.43 -14.66 7.01
C GLY A 228 5.49 -13.47 7.17
N ASN A 229 5.25 -12.72 6.11
CA ASN A 229 4.31 -11.61 6.11
C ASN A 229 3.07 -11.89 5.25
N ALA A 230 1.97 -11.18 5.53
CA ALA A 230 0.77 -11.18 4.72
C ALA A 230 0.30 -9.76 4.43
N TYR A 231 0.07 -9.44 3.17
CA TYR A 231 -0.74 -8.31 2.76
C TYR A 231 -2.21 -8.71 2.78
N LEU A 232 -3.00 -8.04 3.61
CA LEU A 232 -4.45 -8.24 3.71
C LEU A 232 -5.14 -7.08 2.99
N GLU A 233 -5.78 -7.39 1.88
CA GLU A 233 -6.53 -6.44 1.09
C GLU A 233 -8.03 -6.61 1.36
N LEU A 234 -8.68 -5.59 1.92
CA LEU A 234 -10.12 -5.56 2.16
C LEU A 234 -10.81 -4.88 0.98
N LEU A 235 -11.88 -5.47 0.48
CA LEU A 235 -12.44 -5.11 -0.82
C LEU A 235 -13.65 -4.19 -0.75
N GLN A 236 -14.29 -4.09 0.42
CA GLN A 236 -15.54 -3.35 0.57
C GLN A 236 -15.52 -2.44 1.80
N ALA A 237 -16.01 -1.20 1.63
CA ALA A 237 -16.27 -0.29 2.74
C ALA A 237 -17.62 -0.59 3.42
N PRO A 238 -17.68 -0.66 4.77
CA PRO A 238 -18.92 -0.76 5.50
C PRO A 238 -19.70 0.56 5.45
N ARG A 239 -21.03 0.49 5.35
CA ARG A 239 -21.91 1.67 5.28
C ARG A 239 -22.73 1.88 6.55
N THR A 240 -23.27 0.81 7.09
CA THR A 240 -24.13 0.85 8.28
C THR A 240 -23.31 0.54 9.54
N ASP A 241 -23.84 0.87 10.72
CA ASP A 241 -23.16 0.55 11.99
C ASP A 241 -23.07 -0.96 12.22
N ALA A 242 -24.06 -1.72 11.77
CA ALA A 242 -24.00 -3.17 11.80
C ALA A 242 -22.88 -3.73 10.92
N GLU A 243 -22.69 -3.17 9.73
CA GLU A 243 -21.58 -3.54 8.83
C GLU A 243 -20.21 -3.14 9.40
N LYS A 244 -20.11 -2.00 10.09
CA LYS A 244 -18.88 -1.58 10.78
C LYS A 244 -18.49 -2.58 11.85
N LEU A 245 -19.45 -3.00 12.70
CA LEU A 245 -19.25 -4.03 13.70
C LEU A 245 -18.85 -5.38 13.08
N ALA A 246 -19.54 -5.77 12.01
CA ALA A 246 -19.22 -6.99 11.27
C ALA A 246 -17.82 -6.93 10.65
N THR A 247 -17.37 -5.77 10.15
CA THR A 247 -16.03 -5.56 9.63
C THR A 247 -14.97 -5.73 10.71
N ILE A 248 -15.21 -5.22 11.93
CA ILE A 248 -14.31 -5.43 13.07
C ILE A 248 -14.16 -6.93 13.37
N GLY A 249 -15.28 -7.66 13.43
CA GLY A 249 -15.29 -9.12 13.66
C GLY A 249 -14.63 -9.90 12.53
N ALA A 250 -14.85 -9.49 11.29
CA ALA A 250 -14.21 -10.09 10.11
C ALA A 250 -12.69 -9.90 10.13
N LEU A 251 -12.23 -8.70 10.43
CA LEU A 251 -10.79 -8.40 10.51
C LEU A 251 -10.12 -9.21 11.64
N LYS A 252 -10.80 -9.38 12.79
CA LYS A 252 -10.33 -10.28 13.85
C LYS A 252 -10.17 -11.71 13.33
N ALA A 253 -11.19 -12.24 12.65
CA ALA A 253 -11.19 -13.60 12.13
C ALA A 253 -10.09 -13.82 11.07
N PHE A 254 -9.78 -12.80 10.23
CA PHE A 254 -8.64 -12.83 9.32
C PHE A 254 -7.31 -12.87 10.07
N CYS A 255 -7.14 -12.06 11.11
CA CYS A 255 -5.92 -12.10 11.94
C CYS A 255 -5.73 -13.45 12.60
N ASP A 256 -6.82 -14.06 13.11
CA ASP A 256 -6.80 -15.38 13.73
C ASP A 256 -6.48 -16.49 12.70
N LEU A 257 -6.94 -16.35 11.46
CA LEU A 257 -6.58 -17.23 10.34
C LEU A 257 -5.09 -17.15 10.02
N LEU A 258 -4.59 -15.94 9.80
CA LEU A 258 -3.18 -15.70 9.47
C LEU A 258 -2.23 -16.15 10.59
N LEU A 259 -2.64 -15.97 11.85
CA LEU A 259 -1.89 -16.46 13.00
C LEU A 259 -1.76 -17.99 13.01
N ARG A 260 -2.85 -18.72 12.69
CA ARG A 260 -2.82 -20.19 12.55
C ARG A 260 -1.95 -20.65 11.38
N GLU A 261 -1.70 -19.81 10.41
CA GLU A 261 -0.82 -20.05 9.27
C GLU A 261 0.61 -19.57 9.53
N GLU A 262 0.96 -19.30 10.79
CA GLU A 262 2.30 -18.89 11.23
C GLU A 262 2.80 -17.58 10.62
N VAL A 263 1.88 -16.73 10.16
CA VAL A 263 2.21 -15.39 9.67
C VAL A 263 2.70 -14.53 10.83
N VAL A 264 3.90 -13.96 10.68
CA VAL A 264 4.56 -13.14 11.71
C VAL A 264 3.98 -11.73 11.73
N SER A 265 3.75 -11.15 10.58
CA SER A 265 3.21 -9.80 10.45
C SER A 265 2.15 -9.70 9.37
N CYS A 266 1.15 -8.86 9.62
CA CYS A 266 0.11 -8.53 8.65
C CYS A 266 0.09 -7.02 8.42
N PHE A 267 -0.07 -6.62 7.17
CA PHE A 267 -0.25 -5.22 6.82
C PHE A 267 -1.38 -5.05 5.81
N SER A 268 -1.94 -3.85 5.78
CA SER A 268 -3.08 -3.50 4.94
C SER A 268 -3.05 -2.02 4.58
N LEU A 269 -3.79 -1.66 3.54
CA LEU A 269 -3.98 -0.27 3.10
C LEU A 269 -5.46 0.09 3.19
N ALA A 270 -5.74 1.29 3.67
CA ALA A 270 -7.09 1.86 3.66
C ALA A 270 -7.03 3.36 3.38
N PRO A 271 -8.10 3.95 2.80
CA PRO A 271 -8.17 5.39 2.57
C PRO A 271 -7.96 6.17 3.86
N SER A 272 -7.21 7.27 3.79
CA SER A 272 -6.84 8.07 4.98
C SER A 272 -8.03 8.78 5.62
N ASP A 273 -9.12 8.93 4.90
CA ASP A 273 -10.37 9.57 5.31
C ASP A 273 -11.48 8.55 5.72
N ASP A 274 -11.20 7.25 5.68
CA ASP A 274 -12.19 6.21 6.02
C ASP A 274 -12.17 5.91 7.53
N LEU A 275 -13.10 6.56 8.24
CA LEU A 275 -13.25 6.41 9.69
C LEU A 275 -13.62 4.98 10.11
N ALA A 276 -14.46 4.31 9.34
CA ALA A 276 -14.91 2.96 9.68
C ALA A 276 -13.77 1.95 9.58
N MET A 277 -12.97 2.04 8.53
CA MET A 277 -11.79 1.20 8.37
C MET A 277 -10.72 1.51 9.42
N ALA A 278 -10.45 2.80 9.71
CA ALA A 278 -9.53 3.19 10.77
C ALA A 278 -9.95 2.61 12.13
N THR A 279 -11.25 2.67 12.46
CA THR A 279 -11.80 2.09 13.69
C THR A 279 -11.61 0.58 13.73
N ALA A 280 -11.90 -0.12 12.63
CA ALA A 280 -11.74 -1.57 12.54
C ALA A 280 -10.29 -2.02 12.71
N PHE A 281 -9.34 -1.33 12.08
CA PHE A 281 -7.91 -1.63 12.24
C PHE A 281 -7.42 -1.36 13.67
N LEU A 282 -7.74 -0.21 14.24
CA LEU A 282 -7.34 0.14 15.61
C LEU A 282 -7.92 -0.85 16.63
N HIS A 283 -9.20 -1.22 16.51
CA HIS A 283 -9.84 -2.20 17.38
C HIS A 283 -9.13 -3.55 17.36
N ASN A 284 -8.61 -3.94 16.20
CA ASN A 284 -7.86 -5.19 16.02
C ASN A 284 -6.35 -5.03 16.28
N GLY A 285 -5.90 -3.98 16.94
CA GLY A 285 -4.51 -3.79 17.37
C GLY A 285 -3.53 -3.45 16.25
N PHE A 286 -4.03 -3.06 15.07
CA PHE A 286 -3.16 -2.52 14.03
C PHE A 286 -2.66 -1.13 14.43
N ARG A 287 -1.47 -0.81 13.98
CA ARG A 287 -0.85 0.50 14.16
C ARG A 287 -0.66 1.15 12.80
N ARG A 288 -0.85 2.46 12.74
CA ARG A 288 -0.44 3.25 11.59
C ARG A 288 1.08 3.24 11.50
N THR A 289 1.62 2.83 10.38
CA THR A 289 3.06 2.80 10.11
C THR A 289 3.48 3.62 8.89
N GLY A 290 2.52 4.25 8.22
CA GLY A 290 2.79 5.14 7.11
C GLY A 290 1.57 5.86 6.58
N LEU A 291 1.84 6.85 5.73
CA LEU A 291 0.86 7.54 4.89
C LEU A 291 1.41 7.57 3.46
N LEU A 292 0.72 6.88 2.57
CA LEU A 292 1.09 6.75 1.17
C LEU A 292 0.29 7.78 0.37
N HIS A 293 0.96 8.79 -0.17
CA HIS A 293 0.30 9.85 -0.91
C HIS A 293 -0.28 9.33 -2.22
N GLU A 294 -1.55 9.68 -2.47
CA GLU A 294 -2.27 9.35 -3.71
C GLU A 294 -2.08 7.89 -4.17
N HIS A 295 -2.10 6.94 -3.25
CA HIS A 295 -1.76 5.55 -3.54
C HIS A 295 -2.96 4.70 -3.98
N LEU A 296 -4.13 4.92 -3.39
CA LEU A 296 -5.34 4.15 -3.70
C LEU A 296 -6.24 4.86 -4.71
N VAL A 297 -6.93 4.05 -5.51
CA VAL A 297 -8.04 4.53 -6.36
C VAL A 297 -9.34 3.96 -5.81
N VAL A 298 -10.16 4.83 -5.23
CA VAL A 298 -11.47 4.49 -4.67
C VAL A 298 -12.55 5.14 -5.53
N GLY A 299 -13.32 4.33 -6.25
CA GLY A 299 -14.15 4.82 -7.33
C GLY A 299 -13.28 5.44 -8.44
N ASP A 300 -13.55 6.71 -8.76
CA ASP A 300 -12.78 7.48 -9.74
C ASP A 300 -11.78 8.45 -9.09
N GLN A 301 -11.64 8.42 -7.77
CA GLN A 301 -10.80 9.34 -7.02
C GLN A 301 -9.52 8.67 -6.53
N ARG A 302 -8.41 9.37 -6.70
CA ARG A 302 -7.14 9.03 -6.10
C ARG A 302 -7.12 9.54 -4.67
N LYS A 303 -6.74 8.67 -3.72
CA LYS A 303 -6.74 8.97 -2.28
C LYS A 303 -5.41 8.58 -1.65
N ASP A 304 -5.07 9.31 -0.60
CA ASP A 304 -4.01 8.92 0.31
C ASP A 304 -4.42 7.66 1.07
N ALA A 305 -3.45 6.77 1.32
CA ALA A 305 -3.67 5.54 2.04
C ALA A 305 -2.91 5.52 3.36
N ILE A 306 -3.58 5.12 4.44
CA ILE A 306 -2.89 4.75 5.68
C ILE A 306 -2.35 3.33 5.51
N LEU A 307 -1.07 3.15 5.79
CA LEU A 307 -0.46 1.84 5.96
C LEU A 307 -0.70 1.37 7.39
N TRP A 308 -1.45 0.30 7.52
CA TRP A 308 -1.77 -0.36 8.78
C TRP A 308 -0.91 -1.61 8.92
N SER A 309 -0.27 -1.80 10.06
CA SER A 309 0.54 -2.99 10.33
C SER A 309 0.25 -3.57 11.71
N ARG A 310 0.28 -4.90 11.80
CA ARG A 310 0.14 -5.64 13.06
C ARG A 310 1.11 -6.80 13.10
N LYS A 311 1.90 -6.91 14.16
CA LYS A 311 2.67 -8.10 14.47
C LYS A 311 1.71 -9.14 15.05
N LEU A 312 1.65 -10.32 14.47
CA LEU A 312 0.76 -11.41 14.87
C LEU A 312 1.47 -12.40 15.81
N SER A 313 2.72 -12.75 15.48
CA SER A 313 3.53 -13.69 16.26
C SER A 313 4.98 -13.23 16.34
N ASN A 314 5.78 -13.88 17.17
CA ASN A 314 7.23 -13.78 17.06
C ASN A 314 7.72 -14.79 16.02
N PRO A 315 8.74 -14.46 15.20
CA PRO A 315 9.36 -15.44 14.34
C PRO A 315 9.90 -16.58 15.21
N SER A 316 9.66 -17.82 14.79
CA SER A 316 10.35 -18.98 15.37
C SER A 316 11.85 -18.85 15.15
N ASP A 317 12.64 -19.24 16.12
CA ASP A 317 14.12 -19.21 16.06
C ASP A 317 14.72 -20.35 15.23
N GLU A 318 13.98 -20.88 14.21
CA GLU A 318 14.48 -21.86 13.27
C GLU A 318 15.37 -21.26 12.19
#